data_f1a088f0227b403de6181564ea0c8e0d
#
_entry.id   f1a088f0227b403de6181564ea0c8e0d
#
_cell.length_a   1.000
_cell.length_b   1.000
_cell.length_c   1.000
_cell.angle_alpha   90.00
_cell.angle_beta   90.00
_cell.angle_gamma   90.00
#
_symmetry.space_group_name_H-M   'P 1'
#
loop_
_entity.id
_entity.type
_entity.pdbx_description
1 polymer ?
#
loop_
_entity_poly.entity_id
_entity_poly.type
_entity_poly.pdbx_seq_one_letter_code
_entity_poly.pdbx_strand_id
1 'polypeptide(L)'
;MSAHLNEVRNKSKRKWTIPLTWFGGKAWLASKIHQYTPSHTTYVELFAGAAHILFAKEPSPLEVLNDLDSDLMNFYQVLRDPRQFAEFERQVNLTPYSREQFEECRDNWHTYHDPVKRVWAWFVIHRQARNGMPEFNWIYDTTQIRRGMAASTSRWLGSIEGLPEAFERLRKVQIENRDFREVIKMYDREHTWFYADPPYVLETRKSGKYRWEMNNGDHLDLIDMMLDIKGMCLVSGYDSDIYEPLESMGWEREIVSVHSGSTKESRQEILWFSPNLSRALQDKRKGLELISGKT
;
A
#
# COMPACT_ATOMS: atom_id res chain seq x y z
N MET A 1 4.32 13.89 36.97
CA MET A 1 5.07 14.30 35.79
C MET A 1 5.69 13.14 34.99
N SER A 2 6.05 12.02 35.62
CA SER A 2 6.71 10.85 34.94
C SER A 2 5.78 10.01 34.05
N ALA A 3 4.48 9.86 34.38
CA ALA A 3 3.53 9.06 33.62
C ALA A 3 3.16 9.68 32.26
N HIS A 4 3.06 11.00 32.19
CA HIS A 4 2.69 11.72 30.96
C HIS A 4 3.81 11.71 29.90
N LEU A 5 5.09 11.68 30.33
CA LEU A 5 6.25 11.58 29.43
C LEU A 5 6.42 10.17 28.87
N ASN A 6 5.98 9.14 29.59
CA ASN A 6 6.00 7.76 29.10
C ASN A 6 4.88 7.48 28.07
N GLU A 7 3.71 8.11 28.21
CA GLU A 7 2.65 8.03 27.19
C GLU A 7 3.03 8.70 25.87
N VAL A 8 3.73 9.85 25.93
CA VAL A 8 4.22 10.55 24.74
C VAL A 8 5.33 9.75 24.03
N ARG A 9 6.22 9.10 24.79
CA ARG A 9 7.27 8.22 24.22
C ARG A 9 6.73 6.93 23.59
N ASN A 10 5.61 6.40 24.07
CA ASN A 10 4.99 5.19 23.51
C ASN A 10 4.15 5.46 22.25
N LYS A 11 3.71 6.71 22.02
CA LYS A 11 2.99 7.11 20.79
C LYS A 11 3.89 7.15 19.54
N SER A 12 5.22 7.24 19.68
CA SER A 12 6.17 7.32 18.55
C SER A 12 6.50 5.99 17.87
N LYS A 13 5.85 4.86 18.25
CA LYS A 13 6.08 3.53 17.67
C LYS A 13 4.80 2.79 17.25
N ARG A 14 3.69 3.49 17.01
CA ARG A 14 2.49 2.82 16.51
C ARG A 14 2.72 2.42 15.05
N LYS A 15 3.04 1.17 14.84
CA LYS A 15 3.03 0.55 13.52
C LYS A 15 1.58 0.14 13.25
N TRP A 16 0.94 0.82 12.31
CA TRP A 16 -0.42 0.50 11.89
C TRP A 16 -0.48 -0.90 11.27
N THR A 17 -1.53 -1.64 11.56
CA THR A 17 -1.74 -2.97 10.99
C THR A 17 -2.28 -2.84 9.57
N ILE A 18 -1.58 -3.46 8.61
CA ILE A 18 -2.01 -3.52 7.21
C ILE A 18 -3.10 -4.59 7.10
N PRO A 19 -4.32 -4.23 6.67
CA PRO A 19 -5.44 -5.16 6.71
C PRO A 19 -5.41 -6.22 5.61
N LEU A 20 -4.66 -5.99 4.52
CA LEU A 20 -4.64 -6.85 3.34
C LEU A 20 -3.28 -7.52 3.08
N THR A 21 -3.34 -8.69 2.46
CA THR A 21 -2.23 -9.27 1.69
C THR A 21 -2.50 -8.95 0.22
N TRP A 22 -1.55 -8.35 -0.47
CA TRP A 22 -1.71 -7.89 -1.85
C TRP A 22 -0.56 -8.32 -2.72
N PHE A 23 -0.85 -8.71 -3.97
CA PHE A 23 0.18 -9.04 -4.95
C PHE A 23 1.01 -7.79 -5.25
N GLY A 24 2.34 -7.90 -5.28
CA GLY A 24 3.23 -6.76 -5.46
C GLY A 24 3.38 -5.84 -4.25
N GLY A 25 2.73 -6.16 -3.12
CA GLY A 25 2.73 -5.30 -1.93
C GLY A 25 4.13 -4.98 -1.38
N LYS A 26 4.35 -3.72 -1.01
CA LYS A 26 5.64 -3.12 -0.63
C LYS A 26 5.94 -3.16 0.88
N ALA A 27 5.39 -4.13 1.63
CA ALA A 27 5.59 -4.20 3.08
C ALA A 27 7.08 -4.20 3.49
N TRP A 28 7.94 -4.85 2.72
CA TRP A 28 9.39 -4.90 2.95
C TRP A 28 10.10 -3.60 2.59
N LEU A 29 9.59 -2.86 1.60
CA LEU A 29 10.17 -1.61 1.11
C LEU A 29 9.64 -0.39 1.90
N ALA A 30 8.51 -0.54 2.58
CA ALA A 30 7.84 0.57 3.26
C ALA A 30 8.73 1.31 4.26
N SER A 31 9.54 0.58 5.06
CA SER A 31 10.49 1.20 6.00
C SER A 31 11.60 1.98 5.29
N LYS A 32 12.00 1.56 4.10
CA LYS A 32 13.00 2.25 3.28
C LYS A 32 12.39 3.51 2.66
N ILE A 33 11.20 3.39 2.04
CA ILE A 33 10.48 4.54 1.46
C ILE A 33 10.17 5.59 2.52
N HIS A 34 9.85 5.17 3.75
CA HIS A 34 9.61 6.10 4.86
C HIS A 34 10.80 7.03 5.14
N GLN A 35 12.04 6.59 4.90
CA GLN A 35 13.24 7.43 5.06
C GLN A 35 13.27 8.59 4.05
N TYR A 36 12.59 8.45 2.92
CA TYR A 36 12.48 9.46 1.86
C TYR A 36 11.23 10.32 1.95
N THR A 37 10.53 10.29 3.10
CA THR A 37 9.39 11.17 3.34
C THR A 37 9.86 12.62 3.49
N PRO A 38 9.53 13.54 2.56
CA PRO A 38 9.86 14.95 2.66
C PRO A 38 8.94 15.67 3.66
N SER A 39 9.20 16.95 3.92
CA SER A 39 8.18 17.83 4.50
C SER A 39 7.08 18.08 3.45
N HIS A 40 5.83 17.81 3.79
CA HIS A 40 4.69 17.93 2.87
C HIS A 40 3.39 18.17 3.64
N THR A 41 2.37 18.68 2.97
CA THR A 41 1.02 18.82 3.52
C THR A 41 0.07 17.77 2.97
N THR A 42 0.25 17.37 1.71
CA THR A 42 -0.60 16.40 1.02
C THR A 42 0.23 15.18 0.62
N TYR A 43 -0.25 14.00 0.98
CA TYR A 43 0.27 12.71 0.52
C TYR A 43 -0.72 12.04 -0.42
N VAL A 44 -0.25 11.57 -1.55
CA VAL A 44 -1.08 10.85 -2.54
C VAL A 44 -0.41 9.54 -2.93
N GLU A 45 -1.11 8.43 -2.71
CA GLU A 45 -0.72 7.09 -3.18
C GLU A 45 -1.55 6.78 -4.43
N LEU A 46 -0.92 6.85 -5.62
CA LEU A 46 -1.61 6.80 -6.91
C LEU A 46 -2.11 5.41 -7.30
N PHE A 47 -1.40 4.37 -6.83
CA PHE A 47 -1.69 2.95 -7.06
C PHE A 47 -1.64 2.27 -5.70
N ALA A 48 -2.73 2.38 -4.95
CA ALA A 48 -2.71 2.11 -3.52
C ALA A 48 -2.46 0.64 -3.18
N GLY A 49 -3.03 -0.32 -3.93
CA GLY A 49 -2.96 -1.72 -3.56
C GLY A 49 -3.28 -1.92 -2.06
N ALA A 50 -2.40 -2.58 -1.31
CA ALA A 50 -2.58 -2.73 0.14
C ALA A 50 -2.20 -1.50 0.98
N ALA A 51 -1.91 -0.36 0.36
CA ALA A 51 -1.55 0.91 1.01
C ALA A 51 -0.40 0.79 2.03
N HIS A 52 0.61 -0.03 1.68
CA HIS A 52 1.71 -0.33 2.59
C HIS A 52 2.46 0.91 3.06
N ILE A 53 2.59 1.93 2.21
CA ILE A 53 3.32 3.15 2.54
C ILE A 53 2.47 4.04 3.44
N LEU A 54 1.18 4.20 3.16
CA LEU A 54 0.25 4.93 4.02
C LEU A 54 0.24 4.37 5.45
N PHE A 55 0.16 3.03 5.59
CA PHE A 55 0.14 2.38 6.90
C PHE A 55 1.49 2.38 7.61
N ALA A 56 2.59 2.56 6.89
CA ALA A 56 3.93 2.60 7.48
C ALA A 56 4.38 4.00 7.91
N LYS A 57 3.82 5.06 7.31
CA LYS A 57 4.21 6.46 7.58
C LYS A 57 3.38 7.10 8.67
N GLU A 58 3.90 8.15 9.28
CA GLU A 58 3.11 9.05 10.12
C GLU A 58 2.04 9.77 9.28
N PRO A 59 0.83 10.00 9.84
CA PRO A 59 -0.23 10.71 9.13
C PRO A 59 0.18 12.10 8.65
N SER A 60 -0.18 12.43 7.40
CA SER A 60 -0.07 13.77 6.84
C SER A 60 -1.36 14.56 7.09
N PRO A 61 -1.32 15.91 7.03
CA PRO A 61 -2.54 16.73 7.18
C PRO A 61 -3.65 16.35 6.17
N LEU A 62 -3.29 16.06 4.94
CA LEU A 62 -4.18 15.55 3.91
C LEU A 62 -3.58 14.28 3.29
N GLU A 63 -4.37 13.22 3.18
CA GLU A 63 -3.94 11.95 2.61
C GLU A 63 -4.98 11.42 1.64
N VAL A 64 -4.51 10.90 0.51
CA VAL A 64 -5.34 10.37 -0.58
C VAL A 64 -4.83 8.99 -0.97
N LEU A 65 -5.73 8.01 -1.01
CA LEU A 65 -5.52 6.71 -1.63
C LEU A 65 -6.30 6.64 -2.92
N ASN A 66 -5.65 6.21 -3.99
CA ASN A 66 -6.29 5.95 -5.27
C ASN A 66 -5.91 4.58 -5.82
N ASP A 67 -6.86 3.91 -6.42
CA ASP A 67 -6.64 2.73 -7.26
C ASP A 67 -7.78 2.58 -8.27
N LEU A 68 -7.52 1.95 -9.41
CA LEU A 68 -8.56 1.62 -10.39
C LEU A 68 -9.42 0.44 -9.96
N ASP A 69 -8.95 -0.41 -9.04
CA ASP A 69 -9.72 -1.54 -8.54
C ASP A 69 -10.86 -1.07 -7.63
N SER A 70 -12.06 -1.04 -8.20
CA SER A 70 -13.26 -0.59 -7.48
C SER A 70 -13.61 -1.48 -6.28
N ASP A 71 -13.25 -2.77 -6.29
CA ASP A 71 -13.49 -3.65 -5.14
C ASP A 71 -12.52 -3.37 -4.00
N LEU A 72 -11.27 -3.08 -4.33
CA LEU A 72 -10.28 -2.61 -3.37
C LEU A 72 -10.70 -1.26 -2.76
N MET A 73 -11.15 -0.32 -3.60
CA MET A 73 -11.59 0.98 -3.10
C MET A 73 -12.89 0.87 -2.28
N ASN A 74 -13.81 -0.02 -2.65
CA ASN A 74 -14.97 -0.34 -1.82
C ASN A 74 -14.56 -0.90 -0.45
N PHE A 75 -13.55 -1.78 -0.39
CA PHE A 75 -13.00 -2.26 0.87
C PHE A 75 -12.52 -1.10 1.75
N TYR A 76 -11.73 -0.17 1.22
CA TYR A 76 -11.28 0.99 2.00
C TYR A 76 -12.41 1.93 2.39
N GLN A 77 -13.44 2.10 1.54
CA GLN A 77 -14.60 2.91 1.87
C GLN A 77 -15.43 2.29 3.01
N VAL A 78 -15.66 0.97 2.97
CA VAL A 78 -16.35 0.25 4.05
C VAL A 78 -15.55 0.34 5.36
N LEU A 79 -14.23 0.20 5.31
CA LEU A 79 -13.38 0.28 6.49
C LEU A 79 -13.37 1.68 7.14
N ARG A 80 -13.58 2.76 6.37
CA ARG A 80 -13.56 4.13 6.93
C ARG A 80 -14.92 4.63 7.43
N ASP A 81 -16.00 4.02 7.01
CA ASP A 81 -17.35 4.37 7.45
C ASP A 81 -17.72 3.65 8.76
N PRO A 82 -18.06 4.36 9.85
CA PRO A 82 -18.29 3.73 11.14
C PRO A 82 -19.42 2.70 11.15
N ARG A 83 -20.49 2.90 10.36
CA ARG A 83 -21.64 2.00 10.33
C ARG A 83 -21.33 0.76 9.50
N GLN A 84 -20.75 0.96 8.31
CA GLN A 84 -20.38 -0.13 7.43
C GLN A 84 -19.25 -0.97 8.04
N PHE A 85 -18.28 -0.34 8.70
CA PHE A 85 -17.21 -1.02 9.41
C PHE A 85 -17.74 -1.91 10.53
N ALA A 86 -18.65 -1.42 11.35
CA ALA A 86 -19.23 -2.21 12.45
C ALA A 86 -19.94 -3.48 11.93
N GLU A 87 -20.67 -3.39 10.84
CA GLU A 87 -21.32 -4.55 10.22
C GLU A 87 -20.31 -5.49 9.55
N PHE A 88 -19.32 -4.96 8.86
CA PHE A 88 -18.22 -5.74 8.28
C PHE A 88 -17.45 -6.50 9.36
N GLU A 89 -17.04 -5.81 10.43
CA GLU A 89 -16.33 -6.41 11.56
C GLU A 89 -17.16 -7.53 12.21
N ARG A 90 -18.46 -7.32 12.39
CA ARG A 90 -19.37 -8.36 12.89
C ARG A 90 -19.36 -9.59 11.97
N GLN A 91 -19.49 -9.39 10.66
CA GLN A 91 -19.51 -10.50 9.69
C GLN A 91 -18.20 -11.29 9.69
N VAL A 92 -17.05 -10.63 9.64
CA VAL A 92 -15.75 -11.34 9.61
C VAL A 92 -15.45 -12.07 10.92
N ASN A 93 -15.87 -11.53 12.08
CA ASN A 93 -15.71 -12.19 13.37
C ASN A 93 -16.57 -13.46 13.49
N LEU A 94 -17.71 -13.53 12.80
CA LEU A 94 -18.57 -14.70 12.76
C LEU A 94 -18.18 -15.70 11.65
N THR A 95 -17.21 -15.37 10.82
CA THR A 95 -16.78 -16.19 9.68
C THR A 95 -15.73 -17.21 10.12
N PRO A 96 -16.03 -18.53 10.03
CA PRO A 96 -15.06 -19.56 10.36
C PRO A 96 -13.95 -19.64 9.30
N TYR A 97 -12.79 -20.18 9.70
CA TYR A 97 -11.75 -20.56 8.73
C TYR A 97 -12.18 -21.88 8.06
N SER A 98 -12.95 -21.81 6.99
CA SER A 98 -13.62 -22.94 6.36
C SER A 98 -13.43 -22.94 4.84
N ARG A 99 -13.10 -24.10 4.27
CA ARG A 99 -12.99 -24.27 2.82
C ARG A 99 -14.31 -23.99 2.11
N GLU A 100 -15.42 -24.53 2.64
CA GLU A 100 -16.75 -24.34 2.05
C GLU A 100 -17.11 -22.86 2.01
N GLN A 101 -16.89 -22.13 3.11
CA GLN A 101 -17.14 -20.68 3.17
C GLN A 101 -16.24 -19.89 2.19
N PHE A 102 -14.97 -20.30 2.05
CA PHE A 102 -14.06 -19.70 1.07
C PHE A 102 -14.54 -19.93 -0.35
N GLU A 103 -14.94 -21.14 -0.70
CA GLU A 103 -15.43 -21.51 -2.04
C GLU A 103 -16.73 -20.76 -2.36
N GLU A 104 -17.68 -20.70 -1.42
CA GLU A 104 -18.90 -19.91 -1.56
C GLU A 104 -18.59 -18.43 -1.82
N CYS A 105 -17.70 -17.84 -1.03
CA CYS A 105 -17.29 -16.44 -1.23
C CYS A 105 -16.62 -16.26 -2.59
N ARG A 106 -15.66 -17.14 -2.97
CA ARG A 106 -14.93 -17.04 -4.24
C ARG A 106 -15.88 -17.06 -5.44
N ASP A 107 -16.87 -17.94 -5.40
CA ASP A 107 -17.75 -18.16 -6.55
C ASP A 107 -18.85 -17.08 -6.65
N ASN A 108 -19.18 -16.39 -5.54
CA ASN A 108 -20.34 -15.49 -5.49
C ASN A 108 -20.05 -14.04 -5.14
N TRP A 109 -18.84 -13.65 -4.65
CA TRP A 109 -18.57 -12.29 -4.15
C TRP A 109 -18.93 -11.18 -5.14
N HIS A 110 -18.72 -11.41 -6.42
CA HIS A 110 -18.98 -10.45 -7.49
C HIS A 110 -20.48 -10.23 -7.75
N THR A 111 -21.36 -11.14 -7.28
CA THR A 111 -22.81 -11.03 -7.43
C THR A 111 -23.46 -10.21 -6.32
N TYR A 112 -22.75 -9.93 -5.24
CA TYR A 112 -23.29 -9.18 -4.12
C TYR A 112 -23.32 -7.68 -4.44
N HIS A 113 -24.54 -7.09 -4.38
CA HIS A 113 -24.76 -5.65 -4.59
C HIS A 113 -24.58 -4.83 -3.31
N ASP A 114 -24.84 -5.43 -2.15
CA ASP A 114 -24.56 -4.80 -0.87
C ASP A 114 -23.06 -4.60 -0.69
N PRO A 115 -22.56 -3.36 -0.46
CA PRO A 115 -21.15 -3.06 -0.41
C PRO A 115 -20.45 -3.80 0.75
N VAL A 116 -21.10 -3.92 1.89
CA VAL A 116 -20.51 -4.59 3.07
C VAL A 116 -20.40 -6.09 2.83
N LYS A 117 -21.47 -6.72 2.32
CA LYS A 117 -21.47 -8.16 2.01
C LYS A 117 -20.45 -8.48 0.91
N ARG A 118 -20.35 -7.61 -0.12
CA ARG A 118 -19.35 -7.74 -1.18
C ARG A 118 -17.92 -7.67 -0.63
N VAL A 119 -17.64 -6.71 0.23
CA VAL A 119 -16.34 -6.53 0.89
C VAL A 119 -16.05 -7.71 1.85
N TRP A 120 -17.02 -8.19 2.60
CA TRP A 120 -16.86 -9.36 3.45
C TRP A 120 -16.39 -10.59 2.64
N ALA A 121 -17.09 -10.95 1.59
CA ALA A 121 -16.73 -12.09 0.76
C ALA A 121 -15.37 -11.88 0.05
N TRP A 122 -15.13 -10.68 -0.48
CA TRP A 122 -13.86 -10.28 -1.10
C TRP A 122 -12.68 -10.36 -0.10
N PHE A 123 -12.87 -9.93 1.15
CA PHE A 123 -11.86 -10.02 2.20
C PHE A 123 -11.56 -11.48 2.58
N VAL A 124 -12.58 -12.33 2.70
CA VAL A 124 -12.43 -13.76 2.98
C VAL A 124 -11.52 -14.41 1.94
N ILE A 125 -11.77 -14.19 0.65
CA ILE A 125 -10.98 -14.80 -0.41
C ILE A 125 -9.54 -14.26 -0.44
N HIS A 126 -9.33 -12.95 -0.25
CA HIS A 126 -7.98 -12.37 -0.24
C HIS A 126 -7.16 -12.78 0.98
N ARG A 127 -7.81 -13.05 2.11
CA ARG A 127 -7.11 -13.45 3.35
C ARG A 127 -6.90 -14.96 3.46
N GLN A 128 -7.70 -15.77 2.79
CA GLN A 128 -7.64 -17.23 2.86
C GLN A 128 -7.09 -17.88 1.59
N ALA A 129 -6.94 -17.16 0.47
CA ALA A 129 -6.26 -17.63 -0.73
C ALA A 129 -4.73 -17.56 -0.60
N ARG A 130 -4.04 -18.45 -1.33
CA ARG A 130 -2.57 -18.40 -1.44
C ARG A 130 -2.13 -17.07 -2.07
N ASN A 131 -1.19 -16.38 -1.42
CA ASN A 131 -0.63 -15.07 -1.83
C ASN A 131 -1.67 -13.94 -1.94
N GLY A 132 -2.86 -14.09 -1.35
CA GLY A 132 -3.93 -13.09 -1.44
C GLY A 132 -4.54 -12.98 -2.83
N MET A 133 -4.40 -13.98 -3.67
CA MET A 133 -4.89 -14.00 -5.06
C MET A 133 -6.12 -14.92 -5.15
N PRO A 134 -7.31 -14.36 -5.48
CA PRO A 134 -8.58 -15.10 -5.48
C PRO A 134 -8.63 -16.34 -6.37
N GLU A 135 -7.84 -16.35 -7.45
CA GLU A 135 -7.72 -17.47 -8.39
C GLU A 135 -6.98 -18.68 -7.82
N PHE A 136 -6.26 -18.52 -6.68
CA PHE A 136 -5.57 -19.61 -6.03
C PHE A 136 -6.47 -20.32 -5.00
N ASN A 137 -6.04 -21.58 -4.69
CA ASN A 137 -6.76 -22.40 -3.75
C ASN A 137 -6.67 -21.87 -2.30
N TRP A 138 -7.63 -22.26 -1.51
CA TRP A 138 -7.67 -22.07 -0.08
C TRP A 138 -6.42 -22.64 0.60
N ILE A 139 -5.83 -21.88 1.53
CA ILE A 139 -4.65 -22.28 2.29
C ILE A 139 -5.08 -23.17 3.45
N TYR A 140 -4.37 -24.28 3.65
CA TYR A 140 -4.47 -25.10 4.84
C TYR A 140 -3.08 -25.57 5.27
N ASP A 141 -2.93 -25.79 6.55
CA ASP A 141 -1.67 -26.28 7.14
C ASP A 141 -1.89 -27.70 7.68
N THR A 142 -0.90 -28.57 7.46
CA THR A 142 -0.88 -29.95 7.98
C THR A 142 0.05 -30.09 9.20
N THR A 143 1.07 -29.24 9.30
CA THR A 143 2.11 -29.32 10.33
C THR A 143 2.48 -27.96 10.93
N GLN A 144 2.17 -26.87 10.27
CA GLN A 144 2.57 -25.54 10.76
C GLN A 144 1.62 -25.04 11.84
N ILE A 145 2.18 -24.80 13.03
CA ILE A 145 1.45 -24.33 14.20
C ILE A 145 1.90 -22.90 14.54
N ARG A 146 0.94 -22.03 14.82
CA ARG A 146 1.17 -20.67 15.33
C ARG A 146 0.09 -20.32 16.35
N ARG A 147 0.48 -19.78 17.52
CA ARG A 147 -0.45 -19.42 18.61
C ARG A 147 -1.33 -20.61 19.07
N GLY A 148 -0.81 -21.85 19.03
CA GLY A 148 -1.53 -23.06 19.43
C GLY A 148 -2.58 -23.56 18.43
N MET A 149 -2.60 -23.06 17.21
CA MET A 149 -3.55 -23.45 16.15
C MET A 149 -2.83 -23.53 14.79
N ALA A 150 -3.53 -23.97 13.73
CA ALA A 150 -2.98 -23.95 12.38
C ALA A 150 -2.50 -22.53 12.01
N ALA A 151 -1.34 -22.43 11.37
CA ALA A 151 -0.73 -21.11 11.06
C ALA A 151 -1.62 -20.25 10.16
N SER A 152 -2.37 -20.86 9.23
CA SER A 152 -3.36 -20.19 8.37
C SER A 152 -4.53 -19.62 9.18
N THR A 153 -5.09 -20.39 10.10
CA THR A 153 -6.14 -19.92 11.01
C THR A 153 -5.64 -18.77 11.90
N SER A 154 -4.43 -18.89 12.42
CA SER A 154 -3.83 -17.80 13.21
C SER A 154 -3.61 -16.52 12.40
N ARG A 155 -3.25 -16.62 11.11
CA ARG A 155 -3.15 -15.46 10.20
C ARG A 155 -4.51 -14.83 9.92
N TRP A 156 -5.55 -15.66 9.73
CA TRP A 156 -6.92 -15.19 9.55
C TRP A 156 -7.39 -14.36 10.76
N LEU A 157 -7.31 -14.93 11.96
CA LEU A 157 -7.69 -14.22 13.19
C LEU A 157 -6.87 -12.95 13.40
N GLY A 158 -5.55 -13.00 13.17
CA GLY A 158 -4.69 -11.82 13.28
C GLY A 158 -5.04 -10.72 12.27
N SER A 159 -5.61 -11.05 11.11
CA SER A 159 -6.08 -10.05 10.15
C SER A 159 -7.35 -9.33 10.63
N ILE A 160 -8.23 -10.03 11.34
CA ILE A 160 -9.44 -9.46 11.93
C ILE A 160 -9.06 -8.57 13.13
N GLU A 161 -8.17 -9.05 13.99
CA GLU A 161 -7.66 -8.29 15.15
C GLU A 161 -7.09 -6.92 14.77
N GLY A 162 -6.54 -6.77 13.56
CA GLY A 162 -5.97 -5.51 13.06
C GLY A 162 -6.95 -4.53 12.43
N LEU A 163 -8.20 -4.93 12.17
CA LEU A 163 -9.19 -4.10 11.47
C LEU A 163 -9.55 -2.79 12.22
N PRO A 164 -9.71 -2.77 13.56
CA PRO A 164 -9.99 -1.53 14.28
C PRO A 164 -8.88 -0.48 14.12
N GLU A 165 -7.62 -0.90 14.08
CA GLU A 165 -6.51 0.03 13.83
C GLU A 165 -6.55 0.59 12.40
N ALA A 166 -6.85 -0.26 11.41
CA ALA A 166 -6.99 0.16 10.03
C ALA A 166 -8.15 1.16 9.86
N PHE A 167 -9.29 0.93 10.52
CA PHE A 167 -10.39 1.89 10.57
C PHE A 167 -9.94 3.26 11.11
N GLU A 168 -9.29 3.29 12.28
CA GLU A 168 -8.81 4.55 12.88
C GLU A 168 -7.82 5.29 11.96
N ARG A 169 -7.03 4.56 11.19
CA ARG A 169 -6.09 5.15 10.23
C ARG A 169 -6.80 5.73 9.01
N LEU A 170 -7.75 4.99 8.45
CA LEU A 170 -8.41 5.30 7.17
C LEU A 170 -9.50 6.38 7.28
N ARG A 171 -10.13 6.55 8.43
CA ARG A 171 -11.24 7.50 8.59
C ARG A 171 -10.86 8.96 8.27
N LYS A 172 -9.58 9.28 8.21
CA LYS A 172 -9.03 10.61 7.87
C LYS A 172 -8.50 10.69 6.46
N VAL A 173 -8.53 9.60 5.70
CA VAL A 173 -7.96 9.48 4.37
C VAL A 173 -9.06 9.69 3.33
N GLN A 174 -8.79 10.45 2.29
CA GLN A 174 -9.65 10.56 1.11
C GLN A 174 -9.41 9.33 0.22
N ILE A 175 -10.49 8.77 -0.31
CA ILE A 175 -10.43 7.58 -1.18
C ILE A 175 -10.97 7.96 -2.54
N GLU A 176 -10.14 7.84 -3.56
CA GLU A 176 -10.45 8.03 -4.95
C GLU A 176 -10.49 6.68 -5.67
N ASN A 177 -11.30 6.57 -6.71
CA ASN A 177 -11.34 5.42 -7.62
C ASN A 177 -11.31 5.95 -9.04
N ARG A 178 -10.15 6.48 -9.43
CA ARG A 178 -9.98 7.22 -10.69
C ARG A 178 -8.74 6.78 -11.43
N ASP A 179 -8.69 7.12 -12.72
CA ASP A 179 -7.45 7.06 -13.47
C ASP A 179 -6.39 7.98 -12.83
N PHE A 180 -5.15 7.50 -12.77
CA PHE A 180 -4.03 8.25 -12.15
C PHE A 180 -3.82 9.63 -12.80
N ARG A 181 -4.13 9.77 -14.09
CA ARG A 181 -4.02 11.04 -14.84
C ARG A 181 -4.94 12.12 -14.27
N GLU A 182 -6.15 11.72 -13.86
CA GLU A 182 -7.10 12.62 -13.21
C GLU A 182 -6.59 13.00 -11.81
N VAL A 183 -6.14 12.02 -11.04
CA VAL A 183 -5.67 12.23 -9.65
C VAL A 183 -4.46 13.14 -9.61
N ILE A 184 -3.49 12.96 -10.50
CA ILE A 184 -2.34 13.85 -10.61
C ILE A 184 -2.80 15.29 -10.86
N LYS A 185 -3.65 15.52 -11.86
CA LYS A 185 -4.18 16.86 -12.19
C LYS A 185 -4.92 17.52 -11.02
N MET A 186 -5.64 16.72 -10.22
CA MET A 186 -6.41 17.21 -9.06
C MET A 186 -5.51 17.63 -7.91
N TYR A 187 -4.47 16.87 -7.62
CA TYR A 187 -3.69 17.00 -6.39
C TYR A 187 -2.28 17.57 -6.58
N ASP A 188 -1.81 17.80 -7.81
CA ASP A 188 -0.47 18.33 -8.07
C ASP A 188 -0.32 19.78 -7.59
N ARG A 189 0.40 19.96 -6.48
CA ARG A 189 0.77 21.23 -5.85
C ARG A 189 2.19 21.11 -5.29
N GLU A 190 2.88 22.21 -5.07
CA GLU A 190 4.27 22.24 -4.57
C GLU A 190 4.51 21.45 -3.28
N HIS A 191 3.50 21.39 -2.38
CA HIS A 191 3.58 20.68 -1.12
C HIS A 191 2.90 19.29 -1.14
N THR A 192 2.64 18.76 -2.32
CA THR A 192 2.14 17.39 -2.49
C THR A 192 3.31 16.43 -2.65
N TRP A 193 3.26 15.32 -1.91
CA TRP A 193 4.16 14.19 -2.08
C TRP A 193 3.38 13.02 -2.67
N PHE A 194 3.73 12.66 -3.91
CA PHE A 194 3.19 11.51 -4.61
C PHE A 194 4.07 10.29 -4.42
N TYR A 195 3.43 9.15 -4.14
CA TYR A 195 4.04 7.84 -4.28
C TYR A 195 3.34 7.09 -5.41
N ALA A 196 4.11 6.66 -6.40
CA ALA A 196 3.64 5.91 -7.56
C ALA A 196 4.31 4.53 -7.60
N ASP A 197 3.51 3.48 -7.43
CA ASP A 197 3.90 2.07 -7.55
C ASP A 197 2.99 1.40 -8.60
N PRO A 198 3.14 1.77 -9.90
CA PRO A 198 2.26 1.28 -10.95
C PRO A 198 2.40 -0.24 -11.13
N PRO A 199 1.42 -0.94 -11.73
CA PRO A 199 1.65 -2.26 -12.30
C PRO A 199 2.91 -2.23 -13.18
N TYR A 200 3.91 -3.08 -12.86
CA TYR A 200 5.19 -3.01 -13.56
C TYR A 200 5.09 -3.43 -15.01
N VAL A 201 5.95 -2.89 -15.85
CA VAL A 201 6.05 -3.19 -17.28
C VAL A 201 6.06 -4.70 -17.50
N LEU A 202 5.20 -5.19 -18.40
CA LEU A 202 4.94 -6.63 -18.59
C LEU A 202 6.22 -7.42 -18.89
N GLU A 203 7.10 -6.88 -19.73
CA GLU A 203 8.34 -7.51 -20.16
C GLU A 203 9.34 -7.70 -19.01
N THR A 204 9.24 -6.92 -17.94
CA THR A 204 10.14 -7.00 -16.78
C THR A 204 9.70 -8.05 -15.75
N ARG A 205 8.49 -8.62 -15.89
CA ARG A 205 7.92 -9.56 -14.94
C ARG A 205 8.06 -11.00 -15.40
N LYS A 206 8.51 -11.89 -14.51
CA LYS A 206 8.58 -13.33 -14.76
C LYS A 206 7.22 -14.03 -14.62
N SER A 207 6.32 -13.51 -13.81
CA SER A 207 5.01 -14.09 -13.53
C SER A 207 4.09 -13.10 -12.80
N GLY A 208 2.80 -13.46 -12.75
CA GLY A 208 1.77 -12.67 -12.07
C GLY A 208 1.09 -11.69 -13.01
N LYS A 209 -0.19 -11.45 -12.73
CA LYS A 209 -1.01 -10.47 -13.44
C LYS A 209 -1.69 -9.59 -12.40
N TYR A 210 -1.70 -8.29 -12.67
CA TYR A 210 -2.60 -7.39 -11.96
C TYR A 210 -3.99 -7.49 -12.59
N ARG A 211 -5.02 -7.24 -11.82
CA ARG A 211 -6.38 -7.18 -12.36
C ARG A 211 -6.53 -6.02 -13.34
N TRP A 212 -5.83 -4.91 -13.06
CA TRP A 212 -5.74 -3.72 -13.89
C TRP A 212 -4.30 -3.53 -14.32
N GLU A 213 -3.97 -4.01 -15.52
CA GLU A 213 -2.64 -3.88 -16.10
C GLU A 213 -2.48 -2.51 -16.76
N MET A 214 -1.26 -1.99 -16.76
CA MET A 214 -0.86 -0.84 -17.55
C MET A 214 -0.16 -1.32 -18.83
N ASN A 215 -0.54 -0.76 -19.97
CA ASN A 215 0.19 -0.94 -21.21
C ASN A 215 1.33 0.08 -21.33
N ASN A 216 2.20 -0.05 -22.34
CA ASN A 216 3.33 0.85 -22.51
C ASN A 216 2.91 2.32 -22.73
N GLY A 217 1.74 2.57 -23.36
CA GLY A 217 1.17 3.90 -23.49
C GLY A 217 0.80 4.52 -22.15
N ASP A 218 0.21 3.73 -21.24
CA ASP A 218 -0.10 4.19 -19.88
C ASP A 218 1.18 4.54 -19.09
N HIS A 219 2.26 3.76 -19.28
CA HIS A 219 3.54 4.07 -18.66
C HIS A 219 4.15 5.36 -19.21
N LEU A 220 4.09 5.57 -20.52
CA LEU A 220 4.56 6.81 -21.14
C LEU A 220 3.77 8.03 -20.65
N ASP A 221 2.45 7.93 -20.59
CA ASP A 221 1.61 9.00 -20.04
C ASP A 221 1.95 9.31 -18.57
N LEU A 222 2.23 8.26 -17.75
CA LEU A 222 2.67 8.46 -16.37
C LEU A 222 4.00 9.21 -16.33
N ILE A 223 4.97 8.83 -17.15
CA ILE A 223 6.29 9.47 -17.23
C ILE A 223 6.14 10.93 -17.64
N ASP A 224 5.38 11.21 -18.70
CA ASP A 224 5.17 12.58 -19.18
C ASP A 224 4.58 13.48 -18.09
N MET A 225 3.57 12.97 -17.37
CA MET A 225 2.98 13.71 -16.25
C MET A 225 3.94 13.89 -15.07
N MET A 226 4.80 12.90 -14.82
CA MET A 226 5.81 12.99 -13.74
C MET A 226 6.91 13.99 -14.08
N LEU A 227 7.28 14.15 -15.36
CA LEU A 227 8.26 15.15 -15.80
C LEU A 227 7.76 16.59 -15.57
N ASP A 228 6.45 16.83 -15.69
CA ASP A 228 5.82 18.14 -15.50
C ASP A 228 5.35 18.39 -14.06
N ILE A 229 5.58 17.45 -13.12
CA ILE A 229 5.01 17.51 -11.78
C ILE A 229 5.56 18.68 -10.96
N LYS A 230 4.65 19.47 -10.34
CA LYS A 230 4.99 20.56 -9.43
C LYS A 230 5.36 20.05 -8.05
N GLY A 231 4.72 18.99 -7.63
CA GLY A 231 4.94 18.34 -6.35
C GLY A 231 6.24 17.52 -6.31
N MET A 232 6.40 16.80 -5.23
CA MET A 232 7.48 15.84 -5.01
C MET A 232 6.97 14.45 -5.38
N CYS A 233 7.75 13.66 -6.11
CA CYS A 233 7.33 12.32 -6.49
C CYS A 233 8.42 11.27 -6.27
N LEU A 234 8.01 10.10 -5.77
CA LEU A 234 8.78 8.88 -5.73
C LEU A 234 8.06 7.82 -6.55
N VAL A 235 8.72 7.30 -7.58
CA VAL A 235 8.24 6.19 -8.40
C VAL A 235 9.01 4.92 -8.03
N SER A 236 8.33 3.78 -7.90
CA SER A 236 8.96 2.47 -7.75
C SER A 236 8.63 1.56 -8.92
N GLY A 237 9.58 0.71 -9.31
CA GLY A 237 9.41 -0.22 -10.43
C GLY A 237 10.57 -1.17 -10.62
N TYR A 238 10.48 -2.01 -11.64
CA TYR A 238 11.63 -2.77 -12.14
C TYR A 238 12.38 -1.97 -13.20
N ASP A 239 13.64 -2.35 -13.40
CA ASP A 239 14.46 -1.75 -14.44
C ASP A 239 13.83 -1.93 -15.83
N SER A 240 13.65 -0.83 -16.57
CA SER A 240 13.05 -0.83 -17.90
C SER A 240 13.40 0.44 -18.63
N ASP A 241 13.80 0.31 -19.91
CA ASP A 241 14.16 1.42 -20.79
C ASP A 241 13.04 2.45 -20.95
N ILE A 242 11.78 2.03 -20.72
CA ILE A 242 10.62 2.93 -20.78
C ILE A 242 10.70 4.07 -19.75
N TYR A 243 11.44 3.87 -18.62
CA TYR A 243 11.64 4.86 -17.57
C TYR A 243 12.95 5.68 -17.72
N GLU A 244 13.78 5.40 -18.73
CA GLU A 244 15.01 6.17 -19.03
C GLU A 244 14.77 7.68 -19.18
N PRO A 245 13.64 8.17 -19.75
CA PRO A 245 13.36 9.60 -19.82
C PRO A 245 13.38 10.32 -18.47
N LEU A 246 12.99 9.67 -17.36
CA LEU A 246 13.08 10.27 -16.03
C LEU A 246 14.54 10.61 -15.68
N GLU A 247 15.45 9.66 -15.86
CA GLU A 247 16.88 9.85 -15.55
C GLU A 247 17.50 10.93 -16.44
N SER A 248 17.17 10.91 -17.74
CA SER A 248 17.62 11.92 -18.72
C SER A 248 17.19 13.34 -18.36
N MET A 249 16.07 13.49 -17.64
CA MET A 249 15.51 14.77 -17.16
C MET A 249 15.87 15.08 -15.71
N GLY A 250 16.90 14.41 -15.17
CA GLY A 250 17.50 14.75 -13.87
C GLY A 250 16.83 14.12 -12.65
N TRP A 251 16.03 13.07 -12.82
CA TRP A 251 15.57 12.26 -11.70
C TRP A 251 16.72 11.40 -11.16
N GLU A 252 16.86 11.37 -9.83
CA GLU A 252 17.82 10.47 -9.19
C GLU A 252 17.29 9.04 -9.18
N ARG A 253 18.16 8.05 -9.34
CA ARG A 253 17.85 6.63 -9.33
C ARG A 253 18.56 5.92 -8.19
N GLU A 254 17.84 5.10 -7.43
CA GLU A 254 18.41 4.21 -6.42
C GLU A 254 17.98 2.76 -6.66
N ILE A 255 18.94 1.84 -6.61
CA ILE A 255 18.69 0.39 -6.71
C ILE A 255 18.55 -0.17 -5.30
N VAL A 256 17.41 -0.78 -4.99
CA VAL A 256 17.18 -1.47 -3.72
C VAL A 256 17.12 -2.96 -3.95
N SER A 257 18.14 -3.67 -3.47
CA SER A 257 18.21 -5.13 -3.59
C SER A 257 17.46 -5.83 -2.47
N VAL A 258 16.65 -6.82 -2.83
CA VAL A 258 15.90 -7.65 -1.88
C VAL A 258 16.45 -9.07 -1.91
N HIS A 259 16.83 -9.56 -0.74
CA HIS A 259 17.11 -10.97 -0.55
C HIS A 259 15.82 -11.66 -0.11
N SER A 260 15.17 -12.41 -1.01
CA SER A 260 14.06 -13.26 -0.63
C SER A 260 14.58 -14.49 0.11
N GLY A 261 14.14 -14.68 1.35
CA GLY A 261 14.60 -15.81 2.18
C GLY A 261 14.22 -17.21 1.66
N SER A 262 13.44 -17.31 0.60
CA SER A 262 12.96 -18.59 0.02
C SER A 262 13.51 -18.90 -1.38
N THR A 263 14.05 -17.93 -2.08
CA THR A 263 14.70 -18.12 -3.39
C THR A 263 16.02 -17.36 -3.39
N LYS A 264 17.11 -17.99 -3.87
CA LYS A 264 18.44 -17.36 -3.99
C LYS A 264 18.50 -16.20 -4.99
N GLU A 265 17.38 -15.81 -5.60
CA GLU A 265 17.32 -14.70 -6.54
C GLU A 265 17.12 -13.38 -5.79
N SER A 266 18.06 -12.46 -5.91
CA SER A 266 17.86 -11.07 -5.48
C SER A 266 16.96 -10.38 -6.50
N ARG A 267 15.82 -9.86 -6.05
CA ARG A 267 15.02 -8.92 -6.85
C ARG A 267 15.57 -7.53 -6.63
N GLN A 268 15.70 -6.78 -7.71
CA GLN A 268 16.08 -5.38 -7.65
C GLN A 268 14.85 -4.53 -7.93
N GLU A 269 14.55 -3.64 -7.00
CA GLU A 269 13.57 -2.58 -7.17
C GLU A 269 14.30 -1.29 -7.47
N ILE A 270 13.79 -0.51 -8.39
CA ILE A 270 14.30 0.82 -8.71
C ILE A 270 13.39 1.85 -8.07
N LEU A 271 14.00 2.85 -7.45
CA LEU A 271 13.33 4.04 -6.96
C LEU A 271 13.82 5.24 -7.76
N TRP A 272 12.88 5.96 -8.39
CA TRP A 272 13.16 7.22 -9.08
C TRP A 272 12.59 8.39 -8.27
N PHE A 273 13.45 9.37 -8.01
CA PHE A 273 13.15 10.54 -7.19
C PHE A 273 13.06 11.77 -8.08
N SER A 274 11.93 12.47 -8.06
CA SER A 274 11.81 13.73 -8.79
C SER A 274 12.83 14.76 -8.28
N PRO A 275 13.28 15.70 -9.12
CA PRO A 275 14.21 16.76 -8.70
C PRO A 275 13.71 17.56 -7.49
N ASN A 276 12.40 17.80 -7.40
CA ASN A 276 11.78 18.47 -6.26
C ASN A 276 11.88 17.64 -4.98
N LEU A 277 11.69 16.32 -5.06
CA LEU A 277 11.85 15.41 -3.93
C LEU A 277 13.31 15.36 -3.47
N SER A 278 14.26 15.18 -4.39
CA SER A 278 15.69 15.15 -4.07
C SER A 278 16.13 16.43 -3.34
N ARG A 279 15.70 17.59 -3.82
CA ARG A 279 15.98 18.89 -3.18
C ARG A 279 15.40 18.94 -1.77
N ALA A 280 14.13 18.58 -1.58
CA ALA A 280 13.46 18.59 -0.28
C ALA A 280 14.14 17.65 0.75
N LEU A 281 14.63 16.49 0.29
CA LEU A 281 15.38 15.55 1.14
C LEU A 281 16.76 16.08 1.54
N GLN A 282 17.47 16.77 0.64
CA GLN A 282 18.74 17.42 0.93
C GLN A 282 18.57 18.55 1.97
N ASP A 283 17.54 19.39 1.81
CA ASP A 283 17.24 20.47 2.75
C ASP A 283 16.87 19.93 4.15
N LYS A 284 16.10 18.84 4.20
CA LYS A 284 15.78 18.15 5.46
C LYS A 284 17.05 17.64 6.16
N ARG A 285 18.01 17.06 5.44
CA ARG A 285 19.29 16.57 5.99
C ARG A 285 20.12 17.73 6.55
N LYS A 286 20.30 18.80 5.79
CA LYS A 286 21.01 20.02 6.25
C LYS A 286 20.38 20.61 7.52
N GLY A 287 19.05 20.67 7.58
CA GLY A 287 18.34 21.15 8.76
C GLY A 287 18.61 20.32 10.01
N LEU A 288 18.67 18.98 9.88
CA LEU A 288 18.99 18.06 10.98
C LEU A 288 20.45 18.20 11.46
N GLU A 289 21.40 18.36 10.55
CA GLU A 289 22.83 18.59 10.87
C GLU A 289 23.03 19.88 11.64
N LEU A 290 22.35 20.95 11.26
CA LEU A 290 22.39 22.24 11.96
C LEU A 290 21.84 22.17 13.40
N ILE A 291 20.85 21.30 13.64
CA ILE A 291 20.27 21.09 14.97
C ILE A 291 21.19 20.19 15.82
N SER A 292 21.78 19.16 15.24
CA SER A 292 22.66 18.21 15.94
C SER A 292 24.06 18.77 16.23
N GLY A 293 24.57 19.69 15.45
CA GLY A 293 25.85 20.37 15.65
C GLY A 293 25.84 21.53 16.66
N LYS A 294 24.71 21.77 17.32
CA LYS A 294 24.56 22.78 18.38
C LYS A 294 24.61 22.24 19.81
N THR A 295 25.10 21.00 20.00
CA THR A 295 25.37 20.42 21.33
C THR A 295 26.84 20.39 21.65
#